data_cebd0012704a1409946d43f964748856
#
_entry.id   cebd0012704a1409946d43f964748856
#
_cell.length_a   1.000
_cell.length_b   1.000
_cell.length_c   1.000
_cell.angle_alpha   90.00
_cell.angle_beta   90.00
_cell.angle_gamma   90.00
#
_symmetry.space_group_name_H-M   'P 1'
#
loop_
_entity.id
_entity.type
_entity.pdbx_description
1 polymer ?
#
loop_
_entity_poly.entity_id
_entity_poly.type
_entity_poly.pdbx_seq_one_letter_code
_entity_poly.pdbx_strand_id
1 'polypeptide(L)'
;QVLSSAASDVYKRQLIDYFDFDQPLSIKELSLKLEEDFAVMFKGKMELGSISFPSGWDFSEKLGKDLSFIHDPVADNSKLVSSSVKLSDYMCKQTIQRWVWTVTTSCELSEHPKLTKPELSTAENLFFRIETQTSTPLDNITSLFLIKVEVIPLKEVWDKKILESINSMSEDILKYKGLVKIKKLLNTIQTVSYTHLT
;
A
#
# COMPACT_ATOMS: atom_id res chain seq x y z
N GLN A 1 -3.79 15.38 -1.35
CA GLN A 1 -4.57 16.05 -2.41
C GLN A 1 -6.01 15.61 -2.35
N VAL A 2 -6.92 16.57 -2.26
CA VAL A 2 -8.35 16.35 -2.38
C VAL A 2 -8.78 16.91 -3.71
N LEU A 3 -9.27 16.08 -4.61
CA LEU A 3 -9.91 16.52 -5.87
C LEU A 3 -11.40 16.17 -5.78
N SER A 4 -12.27 17.15 -6.03
CA SER A 4 -13.71 16.99 -5.96
C SER A 4 -14.36 17.29 -7.31
N SER A 5 -15.15 16.34 -7.79
CA SER A 5 -16.19 16.57 -8.80
C SER A 5 -17.57 16.65 -8.11
N ALA A 6 -18.62 17.02 -8.83
CA ALA A 6 -20.00 17.01 -8.30
C ALA A 6 -20.42 15.65 -7.70
N ALA A 7 -19.83 14.55 -8.14
CA ALA A 7 -19.99 13.21 -7.55
C ALA A 7 -19.41 13.10 -6.13
N SER A 8 -18.51 14.01 -5.73
CA SER A 8 -17.82 13.93 -4.43
C SER A 8 -18.76 14.04 -3.22
N ASP A 9 -19.88 14.75 -3.35
CA ASP A 9 -20.81 14.94 -2.21
C ASP A 9 -21.58 13.65 -1.90
N VAL A 10 -21.86 12.84 -2.91
CA VAL A 10 -22.46 11.51 -2.71
C VAL A 10 -21.49 10.58 -1.99
N TYR A 11 -20.22 10.53 -2.44
CA TYR A 11 -19.20 9.69 -1.81
C TYR A 11 -18.85 10.16 -0.41
N LYS A 12 -18.81 11.48 -0.15
CA LYS A 12 -18.62 12.01 1.21
C LYS A 12 -19.70 11.53 2.15
N ARG A 13 -20.97 11.57 1.73
CA ARG A 13 -22.08 11.09 2.54
C ARG A 13 -21.94 9.59 2.83
N GLN A 14 -21.65 8.78 1.81
CA GLN A 14 -21.42 7.35 1.99
C GLN A 14 -20.27 7.06 2.97
N LEU A 15 -19.18 7.85 2.94
CA LEU A 15 -18.06 7.70 3.87
C LEU A 15 -18.44 8.10 5.30
N ILE A 16 -19.18 9.21 5.46
CA ILE A 16 -19.67 9.65 6.77
C ILE A 16 -20.58 8.59 7.38
N ASP A 17 -21.52 8.05 6.59
CA ASP A 17 -22.42 6.99 7.01
C ASP A 17 -21.66 5.69 7.34
N TYR A 18 -20.67 5.33 6.53
CA TYR A 18 -19.85 4.12 6.74
C TYR A 18 -19.03 4.18 8.04
N PHE A 19 -18.46 5.35 8.36
CA PHE A 19 -17.65 5.55 9.56
C PHE A 19 -18.46 6.04 10.77
N ASP A 20 -19.79 6.13 10.67
CA ASP A 20 -20.71 6.53 11.73
C ASP A 20 -20.39 7.90 12.36
N PHE A 21 -20.11 8.89 11.50
CA PHE A 21 -19.91 10.25 11.96
C PHE A 21 -21.23 11.04 12.02
N ASP A 22 -21.51 11.67 13.14
CA ASP A 22 -22.76 12.40 13.42
C ASP A 22 -22.92 13.72 12.64
N GLN A 23 -21.87 14.19 11.97
CA GLN A 23 -21.89 15.51 11.29
C GLN A 23 -21.19 15.47 9.93
N PRO A 24 -21.57 16.35 9.01
CA PRO A 24 -20.90 16.50 7.73
C PRO A 24 -19.44 16.87 7.91
N LEU A 25 -18.54 16.12 7.26
CA LEU A 25 -17.10 16.37 7.24
C LEU A 25 -16.64 16.63 5.80
N SER A 26 -15.67 17.51 5.64
CA SER A 26 -14.90 17.57 4.40
C SER A 26 -13.98 16.33 4.29
N ILE A 27 -13.51 16.01 3.11
CA ILE A 27 -12.55 14.90 2.91
C ILE A 27 -11.28 15.10 3.74
N LYS A 28 -10.83 16.35 3.88
CA LYS A 28 -9.68 16.69 4.73
C LYS A 28 -9.95 16.42 6.21
N GLU A 29 -11.11 16.81 6.72
CA GLU A 29 -11.49 16.55 8.11
C GLU A 29 -11.65 15.06 8.36
N LEU A 30 -12.24 14.34 7.42
CA LEU A 30 -12.37 12.88 7.48
C LEU A 30 -10.98 12.21 7.55
N SER A 31 -10.05 12.60 6.67
CA SER A 31 -8.70 12.02 6.66
C SER A 31 -7.90 12.28 7.93
N LEU A 32 -8.20 13.35 8.68
CA LEU A 32 -7.56 13.64 9.96
C LEU A 32 -8.13 12.83 11.13
N LYS A 33 -9.27 12.16 10.92
CA LYS A 33 -9.94 11.34 11.93
C LYS A 33 -9.68 9.84 11.74
N LEU A 34 -9.18 9.44 10.57
CA LEU A 34 -8.89 8.05 10.23
C LEU A 34 -7.40 7.76 10.41
N GLU A 35 -7.08 6.55 10.87
CA GLU A 35 -5.71 6.04 10.87
C GLU A 35 -5.28 5.59 9.48
N GLU A 36 -6.25 5.16 8.66
CA GLU A 36 -6.02 4.66 7.33
C GLU A 36 -6.07 5.77 6.29
N ASP A 37 -5.20 5.65 5.30
CA ASP A 37 -5.41 6.26 4.00
C ASP A 37 -6.63 5.61 3.32
N PHE A 38 -7.37 6.36 2.51
CA PHE A 38 -8.53 5.80 1.83
C PHE A 38 -8.68 6.29 0.39
N ALA A 39 -9.29 5.44 -0.43
CA ALA A 39 -9.75 5.77 -1.78
C ALA A 39 -11.15 5.19 -2.04
N VAL A 40 -11.96 5.92 -2.78
CA VAL A 40 -13.26 5.46 -3.26
C VAL A 40 -13.13 5.04 -4.71
N MET A 41 -13.51 3.80 -4.98
CA MET A 41 -13.58 3.23 -6.32
C MET A 41 -15.03 3.23 -6.79
N PHE A 42 -15.33 3.96 -7.85
CA PHE A 42 -16.66 3.99 -8.47
C PHE A 42 -16.60 3.39 -9.88
N LYS A 43 -17.42 2.38 -10.14
CA LYS A 43 -17.41 1.64 -11.42
C LYS A 43 -15.98 1.23 -11.83
N GLY A 44 -15.21 0.77 -10.86
CA GLY A 44 -13.83 0.31 -11.06
C GLY A 44 -12.78 1.40 -11.24
N LYS A 45 -13.11 2.68 -11.10
CA LYS A 45 -12.17 3.81 -11.19
C LYS A 45 -12.00 4.50 -9.85
N MET A 46 -10.80 4.96 -9.57
CA MET A 46 -10.49 5.73 -8.38
C MET A 46 -10.98 7.17 -8.54
N GLU A 47 -12.06 7.55 -7.84
CA GLU A 47 -12.73 8.84 -8.03
C GLU A 47 -12.45 9.85 -6.91
N LEU A 48 -12.09 9.36 -5.74
CA LEU A 48 -11.87 10.18 -4.56
C LEU A 48 -10.87 9.48 -3.64
N GLY A 49 -10.15 10.23 -2.81
CA GLY A 49 -9.37 9.65 -1.73
C GLY A 49 -8.51 10.68 -1.00
N SER A 50 -7.89 10.21 0.07
CA SER A 50 -6.85 10.90 0.79
C SER A 50 -5.74 9.91 1.09
N ILE A 51 -4.58 10.13 0.48
CA ILE A 51 -3.40 9.28 0.63
C ILE A 51 -2.28 10.15 1.21
N SER A 52 -1.92 9.89 2.45
CA SER A 52 -0.87 10.56 3.20
C SER A 52 0.42 9.75 3.22
N PHE A 53 0.30 8.42 3.14
CA PHE A 53 1.39 7.47 3.34
C PHE A 53 1.63 6.53 2.15
N PRO A 54 1.81 7.06 0.92
CA PRO A 54 1.99 6.23 -0.26
C PRO A 54 3.32 5.46 -0.21
N SER A 55 3.32 4.27 -0.81
CA SER A 55 4.51 3.42 -0.96
C SER A 55 5.07 3.53 -2.38
N GLY A 56 5.75 4.62 -2.68
CA GLY A 56 6.45 4.81 -3.95
C GLY A 56 5.56 5.25 -5.11
N TRP A 57 4.37 5.79 -4.87
CA TRP A 57 3.45 6.27 -5.90
C TRP A 57 2.81 7.61 -5.55
N ASP A 58 2.29 8.31 -6.56
CA ASP A 58 1.59 9.60 -6.41
C ASP A 58 0.09 9.39 -6.68
N PHE A 59 -0.74 9.74 -5.70
CA PHE A 59 -2.20 9.61 -5.79
C PHE A 59 -2.78 10.40 -6.96
N SER A 60 -2.23 11.59 -7.25
CA SER A 60 -2.73 12.44 -8.33
C SER A 60 -2.65 11.79 -9.71
N GLU A 61 -1.68 10.90 -9.93
CA GLU A 61 -1.51 10.17 -11.18
C GLU A 61 -2.53 9.03 -11.35
N LYS A 62 -3.12 8.58 -10.24
CA LYS A 62 -4.03 7.43 -10.19
C LYS A 62 -5.51 7.82 -10.19
N LEU A 63 -5.81 9.09 -9.90
CA LEU A 63 -7.18 9.58 -9.88
C LEU A 63 -7.84 9.45 -11.26
N GLY A 64 -9.08 8.98 -11.29
CA GLY A 64 -9.84 8.69 -12.52
C GLY A 64 -9.40 7.42 -13.26
N LYS A 65 -8.43 6.67 -12.75
CA LYS A 65 -7.88 5.46 -13.38
C LYS A 65 -8.50 4.20 -12.78
N ASP A 66 -8.54 3.16 -13.59
CA ASP A 66 -8.99 1.83 -13.19
C ASP A 66 -7.86 1.00 -12.54
N LEU A 67 -8.21 -0.16 -11.99
CA LEU A 67 -7.25 -1.03 -11.31
C LEU A 67 -6.14 -1.53 -12.23
N SER A 68 -6.39 -1.69 -13.52
CA SER A 68 -5.35 -2.14 -14.46
C SER A 68 -4.27 -1.08 -14.62
N PHE A 69 -4.66 0.17 -14.81
CA PHE A 69 -3.74 1.31 -14.90
C PHE A 69 -3.01 1.56 -13.57
N ILE A 70 -3.75 1.50 -12.45
CA ILE A 70 -3.16 1.73 -11.11
C ILE A 70 -2.04 0.73 -10.85
N HIS A 71 -2.19 -0.53 -11.28
CA HIS A 71 -1.24 -1.61 -11.04
C HIS A 71 -0.30 -1.89 -12.21
N ASP A 72 -0.36 -1.14 -13.31
CA ASP A 72 0.54 -1.30 -14.44
C ASP A 72 2.04 -1.28 -14.05
N PRO A 73 2.49 -0.40 -13.13
CA PRO A 73 3.90 -0.39 -12.69
C PRO A 73 4.30 -1.57 -11.79
N VAL A 74 3.35 -2.36 -11.29
CA VAL A 74 3.64 -3.48 -10.38
C VAL A 74 4.27 -4.63 -11.15
N ALA A 75 5.42 -5.13 -10.69
CA ALA A 75 6.08 -6.28 -11.31
C ALA A 75 5.19 -7.54 -11.24
N ASP A 76 5.30 -8.40 -12.25
CA ASP A 76 4.56 -9.67 -12.38
C ASP A 76 3.02 -9.52 -12.29
N ASN A 77 2.51 -8.40 -12.78
CA ASN A 77 1.10 -7.97 -12.62
C ASN A 77 0.11 -8.59 -13.62
N SER A 78 0.53 -9.43 -14.55
CA SER A 78 -0.30 -9.91 -15.68
C SER A 78 -1.64 -10.50 -15.24
N LYS A 79 -1.66 -11.29 -14.16
CA LYS A 79 -2.88 -11.86 -13.58
C LYS A 79 -3.80 -10.80 -12.96
N LEU A 80 -3.22 -9.81 -12.29
CA LEU A 80 -3.96 -8.72 -11.67
C LEU A 80 -4.61 -7.84 -12.74
N VAL A 81 -3.84 -7.44 -13.75
CA VAL A 81 -4.32 -6.62 -14.87
C VAL A 81 -5.43 -7.34 -15.63
N SER A 82 -5.24 -8.61 -15.98
CA SER A 82 -6.25 -9.41 -16.72
C SER A 82 -7.53 -9.67 -15.91
N SER A 83 -7.45 -9.61 -14.57
CA SER A 83 -8.59 -9.81 -13.66
C SER A 83 -9.16 -8.53 -13.08
N SER A 84 -8.65 -7.36 -13.46
CA SER A 84 -8.95 -6.06 -12.83
C SER A 84 -10.45 -5.73 -12.81
N VAL A 85 -11.18 -5.99 -13.89
CA VAL A 85 -12.63 -5.76 -13.97
C VAL A 85 -13.37 -6.69 -12.99
N LYS A 86 -13.05 -7.98 -13.00
CA LYS A 86 -13.68 -8.95 -12.09
C LYS A 86 -13.37 -8.63 -10.63
N LEU A 87 -12.15 -8.19 -10.35
CA LEU A 87 -11.74 -7.78 -9.01
C LEU A 87 -12.51 -6.54 -8.56
N SER A 88 -12.65 -5.51 -9.42
CA SER A 88 -13.46 -4.32 -9.13
C SER A 88 -14.91 -4.67 -8.82
N ASP A 89 -15.53 -5.54 -9.61
CA ASP A 89 -16.90 -6.02 -9.36
C ASP A 89 -17.00 -6.81 -8.05
N TYR A 90 -15.96 -7.58 -7.71
CA TYR A 90 -15.93 -8.34 -6.46
C TYR A 90 -15.77 -7.45 -5.24
N MET A 91 -14.98 -6.38 -5.32
CA MET A 91 -14.80 -5.36 -4.27
C MET A 91 -16.11 -4.64 -3.93
N CYS A 92 -17.06 -4.54 -4.86
CA CYS A 92 -18.39 -3.99 -4.62
C CYS A 92 -19.39 -5.00 -4.02
N LYS A 93 -18.97 -6.25 -3.77
CA LYS A 93 -19.87 -7.32 -3.27
C LYS A 93 -19.42 -7.88 -1.93
N GLN A 94 -18.11 -7.87 -1.66
CA GLN A 94 -17.57 -8.49 -0.46
C GLN A 94 -16.36 -7.72 0.05
N THR A 95 -16.20 -7.69 1.36
CA THR A 95 -14.99 -7.17 1.99
C THR A 95 -13.82 -8.13 1.76
N ILE A 96 -12.70 -7.57 1.30
CA ILE A 96 -11.45 -8.28 1.04
C ILE A 96 -10.37 -7.59 1.88
N GLN A 97 -9.53 -8.39 2.54
CA GLN A 97 -8.35 -7.87 3.21
C GLN A 97 -7.11 -8.62 2.72
N ARG A 98 -6.02 -7.87 2.50
CA ARG A 98 -4.72 -8.42 2.14
C ARG A 98 -3.60 -7.62 2.79
N TRP A 99 -2.42 -8.22 2.83
CA TRP A 99 -1.21 -7.56 3.32
C TRP A 99 -0.18 -7.45 2.21
N VAL A 100 0.41 -6.29 2.11
CA VAL A 100 1.56 -6.03 1.22
C VAL A 100 2.70 -5.56 2.10
N TRP A 101 3.90 -6.12 1.91
CA TRP A 101 5.04 -5.76 2.73
C TRP A 101 6.32 -5.56 1.90
N THR A 102 7.25 -4.82 2.46
CA THR A 102 8.61 -4.67 1.95
C THR A 102 9.58 -4.44 3.11
N VAL A 103 10.87 -4.47 2.84
CA VAL A 103 11.92 -3.99 3.74
C VAL A 103 12.46 -2.69 3.16
N THR A 104 12.60 -1.67 3.98
CA THR A 104 12.99 -0.32 3.56
C THR A 104 14.07 0.26 4.49
N THR A 105 14.75 1.29 4.03
CA THR A 105 15.69 2.09 4.83
C THR A 105 15.02 3.28 5.52
N SER A 106 13.74 3.55 5.22
CA SER A 106 12.99 4.66 5.78
C SER A 106 12.16 4.23 6.98
N CYS A 107 12.23 4.97 8.08
CA CYS A 107 11.31 4.84 9.22
C CYS A 107 10.03 5.65 9.06
N GLU A 108 9.91 6.44 7.99
CA GLU A 108 8.77 7.30 7.74
C GLU A 108 7.57 6.51 7.19
N LEU A 109 6.37 6.93 7.57
CA LEU A 109 5.13 6.34 7.03
C LEU A 109 4.95 6.69 5.55
N SER A 110 5.39 7.86 5.09
CA SER A 110 5.28 8.26 3.69
C SER A 110 6.56 7.91 2.92
N GLU A 111 6.40 7.18 1.83
CA GLU A 111 7.44 6.94 0.83
C GLU A 111 7.04 7.55 -0.53
N HIS A 112 6.47 8.77 -0.49
CA HIS A 112 6.10 9.48 -1.71
C HIS A 112 7.32 9.62 -2.66
N PRO A 113 7.18 9.48 -3.99
CA PRO A 113 8.31 9.50 -4.95
C PRO A 113 9.19 10.74 -4.89
N LYS A 114 8.66 11.86 -4.39
CA LYS A 114 9.41 13.11 -4.20
C LYS A 114 10.27 13.15 -2.93
N LEU A 115 10.13 12.16 -2.04
CA LEU A 115 10.91 12.06 -0.82
C LEU A 115 12.17 11.22 -1.05
N THR A 116 13.27 11.65 -0.46
CA THR A 116 14.54 10.90 -0.51
C THR A 116 14.57 9.91 0.64
N LYS A 117 14.78 8.63 0.30
CA LYS A 117 14.99 7.59 1.33
C LYS A 117 16.45 7.64 1.82
N PRO A 118 16.69 7.30 3.10
CA PRO A 118 18.06 7.11 3.60
C PRO A 118 18.81 6.05 2.79
N GLU A 119 20.10 6.25 2.63
CA GLU A 119 20.95 5.25 1.98
C GLU A 119 21.07 3.98 2.82
N LEU A 120 21.18 2.84 2.15
CA LEU A 120 21.42 1.56 2.81
C LEU A 120 22.83 1.55 3.41
N SER A 121 22.92 1.43 4.73
CA SER A 121 24.17 1.37 5.47
C SER A 121 24.37 0.01 6.16
N THR A 122 23.53 -0.31 7.12
CA THR A 122 23.61 -1.56 7.92
C THR A 122 22.21 -2.19 8.04
N ALA A 123 22.15 -3.45 8.47
CA ALA A 123 20.87 -4.12 8.71
C ALA A 123 20.11 -3.55 9.92
N GLU A 124 20.79 -2.91 10.85
CA GLU A 124 20.19 -2.28 12.03
C GLU A 124 19.29 -1.09 11.65
N ASN A 125 19.57 -0.46 10.50
CA ASN A 125 18.84 0.67 9.95
C ASN A 125 17.79 0.25 8.92
N LEU A 126 17.35 -1.01 8.98
CA LEU A 126 16.27 -1.51 8.14
C LEU A 126 14.95 -1.57 8.92
N PHE A 127 13.88 -1.33 8.20
CA PHE A 127 12.50 -1.35 8.70
C PHE A 127 11.66 -2.31 7.88
N PHE A 128 10.73 -2.96 8.54
CA PHE A 128 9.66 -3.74 7.91
C PHE A 128 8.47 -2.83 7.74
N ARG A 129 8.10 -2.56 6.50
CA ARG A 129 6.94 -1.78 6.13
C ARG A 129 5.84 -2.72 5.68
N ILE A 130 4.67 -2.63 6.32
CA ILE A 130 3.50 -3.43 5.99
C ILE A 130 2.30 -2.51 5.74
N GLU A 131 1.53 -2.84 4.71
CA GLU A 131 0.23 -2.24 4.43
C GLU A 131 -0.85 -3.29 4.64
N THR A 132 -1.77 -3.01 5.54
CA THR A 132 -3.04 -3.73 5.61
C THR A 132 -4.01 -3.03 4.67
N GLN A 133 -4.38 -3.70 3.59
CA GLN A 133 -5.26 -3.17 2.56
C GLN A 133 -6.62 -3.84 2.66
N THR A 134 -7.66 -3.05 2.96
CA THR A 134 -9.04 -3.53 3.07
C THR A 134 -9.90 -2.85 2.01
N SER A 135 -10.60 -3.65 1.20
CA SER A 135 -11.65 -3.16 0.31
C SER A 135 -13.00 -3.61 0.82
N THR A 136 -13.96 -2.69 0.92
CA THR A 136 -15.31 -3.00 1.40
C THR A 136 -16.36 -2.34 0.50
N PRO A 137 -17.51 -3.00 0.23
CA PRO A 137 -18.59 -2.39 -0.53
C PRO A 137 -19.18 -1.17 0.21
N LEU A 138 -19.44 -0.09 -0.52
CA LEU A 138 -20.35 0.97 -0.10
C LEU A 138 -21.74 0.79 -0.75
N ASP A 139 -21.76 0.31 -1.99
CA ASP A 139 -22.94 -0.11 -2.73
C ASP A 139 -22.55 -1.08 -3.87
N ASN A 140 -23.49 -1.39 -4.78
CA ASN A 140 -23.29 -2.38 -5.85
C ASN A 140 -22.27 -1.97 -6.93
N ILE A 141 -21.84 -0.70 -6.97
CA ILE A 141 -20.93 -0.14 -7.96
C ILE A 141 -19.83 0.73 -7.34
N THR A 142 -19.83 0.85 -6.02
CA THR A 142 -18.88 1.66 -5.25
C THR A 142 -18.23 0.82 -4.17
N SER A 143 -16.91 0.90 -4.06
CA SER A 143 -16.16 0.31 -2.95
C SER A 143 -15.24 1.31 -2.30
N LEU A 144 -15.03 1.16 -1.00
CA LEU A 144 -14.05 1.88 -0.21
C LEU A 144 -12.79 1.03 -0.08
N PHE A 145 -11.65 1.62 -0.36
CA PHE A 145 -10.34 1.01 -0.19
C PHE A 145 -9.59 1.73 0.91
N LEU A 146 -9.24 1.00 1.95
CA LEU A 146 -8.52 1.49 3.14
C LEU A 146 -7.11 0.93 3.13
N ILE A 147 -6.13 1.75 3.52
CA ILE A 147 -4.72 1.37 3.62
C ILE A 147 -4.18 1.83 4.98
N LYS A 148 -3.92 0.88 5.85
CA LYS A 148 -3.17 1.12 7.09
C LYS A 148 -1.71 0.79 6.86
N VAL A 149 -0.84 1.77 7.11
CA VAL A 149 0.61 1.63 6.96
C VAL A 149 1.25 1.53 8.34
N GLU A 150 2.10 0.52 8.53
CA GLU A 150 2.92 0.36 9.73
C GLU A 150 4.39 0.19 9.31
N VAL A 151 5.29 0.82 10.07
CA VAL A 151 6.74 0.74 9.84
C VAL A 151 7.39 0.35 11.17
N ILE A 152 8.04 -0.79 11.20
CA ILE A 152 8.57 -1.42 12.42
C ILE A 152 10.07 -1.68 12.20
N PRO A 153 10.97 -1.40 13.16
CA PRO A 153 12.36 -1.79 13.05
C PRO A 153 12.49 -3.28 12.69
N LEU A 154 13.22 -3.60 11.61
CA LEU A 154 13.28 -4.98 11.12
C LEU A 154 13.73 -5.98 12.19
N LYS A 155 14.64 -5.57 13.09
CA LYS A 155 15.14 -6.39 14.21
C LYS A 155 14.05 -6.85 15.19
N GLU A 156 12.95 -6.09 15.31
CA GLU A 156 11.84 -6.40 16.23
C GLU A 156 10.89 -7.47 15.67
N VAL A 157 10.84 -7.60 14.35
CA VAL A 157 9.97 -8.56 13.65
C VAL A 157 10.76 -9.59 12.83
N TRP A 158 12.07 -9.65 13.03
CA TRP A 158 12.92 -10.53 12.27
C TRP A 158 12.51 -12.00 12.38
N ASP A 159 12.24 -12.60 11.23
CA ASP A 159 12.08 -14.05 11.05
C ASP A 159 12.84 -14.45 9.79
N LYS A 160 13.50 -15.61 9.80
CA LYS A 160 14.20 -16.14 8.61
C LYS A 160 13.28 -16.27 7.39
N LYS A 161 11.98 -16.44 7.59
CA LYS A 161 10.97 -16.48 6.51
C LYS A 161 10.91 -15.18 5.71
N ILE A 162 11.27 -14.03 6.32
CA ILE A 162 11.37 -12.76 5.60
C ILE A 162 12.45 -12.87 4.53
N LEU A 163 13.64 -13.35 4.90
CA LEU A 163 14.75 -13.53 3.97
C LEU A 163 14.46 -14.63 2.94
N GLU A 164 13.88 -15.75 3.36
CA GLU A 164 13.45 -16.83 2.46
C GLU A 164 12.45 -16.27 1.41
N SER A 165 11.47 -15.47 1.84
CA SER A 165 10.52 -14.81 0.94
C SER A 165 11.20 -13.83 -0.01
N ILE A 166 12.13 -12.98 0.48
CA ILE A 166 12.92 -12.08 -0.37
C ILE A 166 13.74 -12.89 -1.39
N ASN A 167 14.34 -14.00 -0.97
CA ASN A 167 15.15 -14.85 -1.85
C ASN A 167 14.33 -15.53 -2.95
N SER A 168 13.04 -15.80 -2.70
CA SER A 168 12.12 -16.40 -3.67
C SER A 168 11.52 -15.42 -4.69
N MET A 169 11.68 -14.10 -4.47
CA MET A 169 11.15 -13.09 -5.38
C MET A 169 11.91 -13.05 -6.71
N SER A 170 11.18 -12.81 -7.81
CA SER A 170 11.78 -12.53 -9.12
C SER A 170 12.65 -11.27 -9.08
N GLU A 171 13.58 -11.14 -10.04
CA GLU A 171 14.39 -9.93 -10.14
C GLU A 171 13.56 -8.66 -10.34
N ASP A 172 12.46 -8.77 -11.07
CA ASP A 172 11.59 -7.63 -11.33
C ASP A 172 10.82 -7.21 -10.08
N ILE A 173 10.33 -8.16 -9.26
CA ILE A 173 9.75 -7.85 -7.94
C ILE A 173 10.81 -7.22 -7.02
N LEU A 174 12.04 -7.74 -7.00
CA LEU A 174 13.11 -7.17 -6.18
C LEU A 174 13.44 -5.73 -6.59
N LYS A 175 13.50 -5.46 -7.89
CA LYS A 175 13.71 -4.09 -8.42
C LYS A 175 12.53 -3.18 -8.05
N TYR A 176 11.31 -3.62 -8.32
CA TYR A 176 10.07 -2.89 -8.02
C TYR A 176 9.97 -2.51 -6.53
N LYS A 177 10.29 -3.43 -5.64
CA LYS A 177 10.27 -3.21 -4.18
C LYS A 177 11.54 -2.54 -3.64
N GLY A 178 12.56 -2.26 -4.45
CA GLY A 178 13.83 -1.70 -4.01
C GLY A 178 14.69 -2.66 -3.17
N LEU A 179 14.46 -3.96 -3.26
CA LEU A 179 15.05 -4.97 -2.38
C LEU A 179 16.41 -5.53 -2.86
N VAL A 180 16.88 -5.18 -4.06
CA VAL A 180 18.08 -5.80 -4.66
C VAL A 180 19.32 -5.67 -3.76
N LYS A 181 19.59 -4.47 -3.23
CA LYS A 181 20.74 -4.23 -2.33
C LYS A 181 20.49 -4.80 -0.93
N ILE A 182 19.27 -4.70 -0.43
CA ILE A 182 18.85 -5.22 0.87
C ILE A 182 18.98 -6.75 0.92
N LYS A 183 18.56 -7.46 -0.12
CA LYS A 183 18.73 -8.92 -0.27
C LYS A 183 20.22 -9.31 -0.15
N LYS A 184 21.12 -8.60 -0.81
CA LYS A 184 22.57 -8.86 -0.73
C LYS A 184 23.09 -8.69 0.69
N LEU A 185 22.73 -7.58 1.35
CA LEU A 185 23.12 -7.30 2.73
C LEU A 185 22.63 -8.39 3.69
N LEU A 186 21.35 -8.73 3.65
CA LEU A 186 20.76 -9.73 4.56
C LEU A 186 21.36 -11.13 4.39
N ASN A 187 21.63 -11.55 3.15
CA ASN A 187 22.30 -12.83 2.90
C ASN A 187 23.75 -12.84 3.43
N THR A 188 24.51 -11.74 3.31
CA THR A 188 25.87 -11.64 3.85
C THR A 188 25.88 -11.81 5.38
N ILE A 189 24.94 -11.18 6.08
CA ILE A 189 24.85 -11.26 7.55
C ILE A 189 24.50 -12.67 7.99
N GLN A 190 23.59 -13.33 7.32
CA GLN A 190 23.23 -14.72 7.64
C GLN A 190 24.44 -15.67 7.48
N THR A 191 25.23 -15.48 6.43
CA THR A 191 26.45 -16.27 6.20
C THR A 191 27.48 -16.07 7.31
N VAL A 192 27.66 -14.84 7.78
CA VAL A 192 28.60 -14.52 8.88
C VAL A 192 28.13 -15.12 10.21
N SER A 193 26.84 -15.10 10.50
CA SER A 193 26.28 -15.70 11.73
C SER A 193 26.46 -17.23 11.77
N TYR A 194 26.43 -17.92 10.65
CA TYR A 194 26.67 -19.36 10.57
C TYR A 194 28.16 -19.72 10.75
N THR A 195 29.08 -18.84 10.38
CA THR A 195 30.54 -19.11 10.52
C THR A 195 31.06 -18.91 11.95
N HIS A 196 30.30 -18.32 12.86
CA HIS A 196 30.67 -18.16 14.27
C HIS A 196 30.07 -19.24 15.20
N LEU A 197 29.31 -20.19 14.66
CA LEU A 197 28.69 -21.32 15.42
C LEU A 197 29.35 -22.68 15.10
N THR A 198 30.42 -22.71 14.29
CA THR A 198 31.31 -23.87 14.08
C THR A 198 32.69 -23.59 14.66
#